data_eb316fda955b3ba67068b0c25239817b
#
_entry.id   eb316fda955b3ba67068b0c25239817b
#
_cell.length_a   1.000
_cell.length_b   1.000
_cell.length_c   1.000
_cell.angle_alpha   90.00
_cell.angle_beta   90.00
_cell.angle_gamma   90.00
#
_symmetry.space_group_name_H-M   'P 1'
#
loop_
_entity.id
_entity.type
_entity.pdbx_description
1 polymer ?
#
loop_
_entity_poly.entity_id
_entity_poly.type
_entity_poly.pdbx_seq_one_letter_code
_entity_poly.pdbx_strand_id
1 'polypeptide(L)'
;MYPNEPEFHEASFERNLQELLETFVAYRPDIGYFDGLNYVAALLLQFQDEESAFTSTVNLFTQYIVNAVDSDMKSKFANYCAAFNLAMDEEVPNVRSSFQENKVEVMTILKDWMCSLFTRCVDFEKAKRLWDILLLEGPFGIVKISLGILKMFADQIGDMSAKEVYAFL
;
A
#
# COMPACT_ATOMS: atom_id res chain seq x y z
N MET A 1 -11.86 -2.45 9.09
CA MET A 1 -11.33 -2.65 7.71
C MET A 1 -12.30 -1.99 6.77
N TYR A 2 -13.10 -2.55 5.96
CA TYR A 2 -14.09 -1.87 5.12
C TYR A 2 -15.46 -1.85 5.82
N PRO A 3 -15.85 -0.78 6.53
CA PRO A 3 -17.03 -0.78 7.40
C PRO A 3 -18.36 -0.92 6.66
N ASN A 4 -18.38 -0.63 5.36
CA ASN A 4 -19.58 -0.71 4.53
C ASN A 4 -19.74 -2.08 3.84
N GLU A 5 -18.79 -2.98 4.00
CA GLU A 5 -18.80 -4.30 3.37
C GLU A 5 -19.10 -5.37 4.43
N PRO A 6 -20.34 -5.87 4.53
CA PRO A 6 -20.75 -6.77 5.60
C PRO A 6 -19.98 -8.10 5.62
N GLU A 7 -19.50 -8.54 4.46
CA GLU A 7 -18.75 -9.79 4.31
C GLU A 7 -17.48 -9.84 5.17
N PHE A 8 -16.84 -8.69 5.38
CA PHE A 8 -15.63 -8.59 6.22
C PHE A 8 -15.92 -8.70 7.74
N HIS A 9 -17.20 -8.67 8.13
CA HIS A 9 -17.64 -8.72 9.52
C HIS A 9 -18.26 -10.07 9.89
N GLU A 10 -18.25 -11.05 9.00
CA GLU A 10 -18.64 -12.41 9.31
C GLU A 10 -17.58 -13.09 10.19
N ALA A 11 -18.03 -13.77 11.26
CA ALA A 11 -17.12 -14.44 12.19
C ALA A 11 -16.26 -15.53 11.53
N SER A 12 -16.75 -16.17 10.47
CA SER A 12 -15.99 -17.10 9.65
C SER A 12 -14.85 -16.41 8.90
N PHE A 13 -15.13 -15.26 8.29
CA PHE A 13 -14.14 -14.49 7.59
C PHE A 13 -13.05 -13.93 8.52
N GLU A 14 -13.45 -13.38 9.65
CA GLU A 14 -12.50 -12.86 10.66
C GLU A 14 -11.56 -13.97 11.14
N ARG A 15 -12.06 -15.17 11.39
CA ARG A 15 -11.25 -16.33 11.79
C ARG A 15 -10.27 -16.71 10.68
N ASN A 16 -10.71 -16.86 9.45
CA ASN A 16 -9.86 -17.24 8.32
C ASN A 16 -8.77 -16.19 8.07
N LEU A 17 -9.11 -14.91 8.20
CA LEU A 17 -8.13 -13.82 8.12
C LEU A 17 -7.10 -13.92 9.24
N GLN A 18 -7.53 -14.17 10.47
CA GLN A 18 -6.63 -14.34 11.60
C GLN A 18 -5.67 -15.52 11.38
N GLU A 19 -6.19 -16.68 10.97
CA GLU A 19 -5.39 -17.88 10.70
C GLU A 19 -4.36 -17.64 9.59
N LEU A 20 -4.74 -16.93 8.53
CA LEU A 20 -3.82 -16.55 7.46
C LEU A 20 -2.70 -15.62 7.96
N LEU A 21 -3.04 -14.60 8.76
CA LEU A 21 -2.06 -13.66 9.31
C LEU A 21 -1.10 -14.34 10.29
N GLU A 22 -1.59 -15.22 11.18
CA GLU A 22 -0.78 -16.01 12.09
C GLU A 22 0.18 -16.95 11.32
N THR A 23 -0.32 -17.57 10.26
CA THR A 23 0.48 -18.43 9.37
C THR A 23 1.57 -17.63 8.66
N PHE A 24 1.26 -16.43 8.18
CA PHE A 24 2.26 -15.54 7.57
C PHE A 24 3.38 -15.17 8.56
N VAL A 25 3.02 -14.79 9.78
CA VAL A 25 3.99 -14.44 10.84
C VAL A 25 4.87 -15.62 11.20
N ALA A 26 4.30 -16.82 11.27
CA ALA A 26 5.05 -18.05 11.50
C ALA A 26 5.98 -18.41 10.33
N TYR A 27 5.55 -18.15 9.09
CA TYR A 27 6.34 -18.38 7.88
C TYR A 27 7.47 -17.36 7.69
N ARG A 28 7.23 -16.09 8.07
CA ARG A 28 8.21 -14.99 7.98
C ARG A 28 8.45 -14.35 9.37
N PRO A 29 9.06 -15.07 10.30
CA PRO A 29 9.33 -14.57 11.66
C PRO A 29 10.35 -13.43 11.67
N ASP A 30 11.15 -13.32 10.64
CA ASP A 30 12.11 -12.23 10.40
C ASP A 30 11.42 -10.88 10.12
N ILE A 31 10.23 -10.91 9.54
CA ILE A 31 9.41 -9.73 9.23
C ILE A 31 8.33 -9.52 10.29
N GLY A 32 7.65 -10.57 10.69
CA GLY A 32 6.49 -10.52 11.58
C GLY A 32 5.28 -9.86 10.94
N TYR A 33 4.39 -9.34 11.79
CA TYR A 33 3.24 -8.55 11.34
C TYR A 33 3.66 -7.10 11.05
N PHE A 34 3.12 -6.53 9.97
CA PHE A 34 3.27 -5.11 9.62
C PHE A 34 1.92 -4.52 9.23
N ASP A 35 1.78 -3.21 9.45
CA ASP A 35 0.56 -2.48 9.08
C ASP A 35 0.30 -2.54 7.58
N GLY A 36 -0.92 -2.92 7.20
CA GLY A 36 -1.32 -3.09 5.80
C GLY A 36 -1.47 -4.56 5.39
N LEU A 37 -0.75 -5.49 6.01
CA LEU A 37 -0.84 -6.92 5.69
C LEU A 37 -2.26 -7.47 5.77
N ASN A 38 -3.01 -7.07 6.80
CA ASN A 38 -4.40 -7.48 6.99
C ASN A 38 -5.31 -7.03 5.85
N TYR A 39 -5.08 -5.86 5.27
CA TYR A 39 -5.87 -5.36 4.13
C TYR A 39 -5.60 -6.17 2.86
N VAL A 40 -4.33 -6.48 2.60
CA VAL A 40 -3.92 -7.32 1.47
C VAL A 40 -4.50 -8.72 1.58
N ALA A 41 -4.32 -9.37 2.74
CA ALA A 41 -4.83 -10.70 3.01
C ALA A 41 -6.37 -10.77 2.91
N ALA A 42 -7.05 -9.78 3.47
CA ALA A 42 -8.51 -9.70 3.43
C ALA A 42 -9.04 -9.55 2.00
N LEU A 43 -8.40 -8.72 1.17
CA LEU A 43 -8.81 -8.59 -0.24
C LEU A 43 -8.67 -9.93 -0.97
N LEU A 44 -7.59 -10.66 -0.75
CA LEU A 44 -7.37 -11.97 -1.39
C LEU A 44 -8.37 -13.03 -0.94
N LEU A 45 -8.70 -13.07 0.35
CA LEU A 45 -9.70 -14.00 0.90
C LEU A 45 -11.12 -13.79 0.35
N GLN A 46 -11.42 -12.63 -0.25
CA GLN A 46 -12.70 -12.42 -0.95
C GLN A 46 -12.81 -13.19 -2.27
N PHE A 47 -11.69 -13.54 -2.88
CA PHE A 47 -11.65 -14.14 -4.21
C PHE A 47 -11.03 -15.53 -4.24
N GLN A 48 -10.43 -15.97 -3.14
CA GLN A 48 -9.63 -17.20 -3.08
C GLN A 48 -9.94 -17.96 -1.80
N ASP A 49 -9.73 -19.28 -1.83
CA ASP A 49 -9.66 -20.10 -0.62
C ASP A 49 -8.43 -19.73 0.23
N GLU A 50 -8.37 -20.18 1.46
CA GLU A 50 -7.35 -19.82 2.44
C GLU A 50 -5.93 -20.17 2.00
N GLU A 51 -5.72 -21.35 1.40
CA GLU A 51 -4.41 -21.79 0.93
C GLU A 51 -3.92 -20.94 -0.26
N SER A 52 -4.80 -20.68 -1.21
CA SER A 52 -4.53 -19.82 -2.35
C SER A 52 -4.30 -18.37 -1.93
N ALA A 53 -5.09 -17.85 -0.99
CA ALA A 53 -4.95 -16.51 -0.45
C ALA A 53 -3.62 -16.34 0.31
N PHE A 54 -3.21 -17.32 1.11
CA PHE A 54 -1.90 -17.33 1.78
C PHE A 54 -0.77 -17.29 0.75
N THR A 55 -0.79 -18.18 -0.23
CA THR A 55 0.23 -18.25 -1.29
C THR A 55 0.34 -16.93 -2.06
N SER A 56 -0.82 -16.35 -2.41
CA SER A 56 -0.88 -15.06 -3.09
C SER A 56 -0.35 -13.92 -2.21
N THR A 57 -0.67 -13.92 -0.91
CA THR A 57 -0.15 -12.94 0.07
C THR A 57 1.39 -12.99 0.12
N VAL A 58 1.98 -14.18 0.21
CA VAL A 58 3.44 -14.37 0.24
C VAL A 58 4.09 -13.89 -1.06
N ASN A 59 3.47 -14.17 -2.21
CA ASN A 59 3.97 -13.75 -3.51
C ASN A 59 3.93 -12.22 -3.67
N LEU A 60 2.80 -11.58 -3.31
CA LEU A 60 2.67 -10.12 -3.34
C LEU A 60 3.63 -9.45 -2.35
N PHE A 61 3.78 -10.01 -1.15
CA PHE A 61 4.78 -9.54 -0.20
C PHE A 61 6.17 -9.53 -0.82
N THR A 62 6.60 -10.65 -1.38
CA THR A 62 7.94 -10.79 -1.96
C THR A 62 8.17 -9.86 -3.15
N GLN A 63 7.14 -9.66 -3.97
CA GLN A 63 7.25 -8.86 -5.20
C GLN A 63 7.19 -7.35 -4.94
N TYR A 64 6.32 -6.89 -4.02
CA TYR A 64 5.99 -5.47 -3.87
C TYR A 64 6.39 -4.89 -2.53
N ILE A 65 6.25 -5.64 -1.43
CA ILE A 65 6.22 -5.08 -0.06
C ILE A 65 7.58 -5.24 0.65
N VAL A 66 8.30 -6.33 0.41
CA VAL A 66 9.51 -6.70 1.13
C VAL A 66 10.52 -5.55 1.26
N ASN A 67 10.71 -4.76 0.20
CA ASN A 67 11.66 -3.64 0.21
C ASN A 67 11.25 -2.51 1.18
N ALA A 68 9.97 -2.39 1.49
CA ALA A 68 9.45 -1.34 2.37
C ALA A 68 9.49 -1.73 3.86
N VAL A 69 9.48 -3.03 4.19
CA VAL A 69 9.38 -3.52 5.57
C VAL A 69 10.62 -4.22 6.08
N ASP A 70 11.38 -4.89 5.22
CA ASP A 70 12.60 -5.60 5.60
C ASP A 70 13.72 -4.61 5.96
N SER A 71 14.27 -4.76 7.16
CA SER A 71 15.33 -3.90 7.68
C SER A 71 16.60 -3.92 6.82
N ASP A 72 16.89 -5.06 6.19
CA ASP A 72 18.07 -5.25 5.34
C ASP A 72 17.90 -4.63 3.94
N MET A 73 16.66 -4.29 3.57
CA MET A 73 16.31 -3.68 2.29
C MET A 73 16.15 -2.14 2.35
N LYS A 74 16.47 -1.49 3.47
CA LYS A 74 16.32 -0.03 3.65
C LYS A 74 16.98 0.80 2.55
N SER A 75 18.17 0.40 2.09
CA SER A 75 18.86 1.10 1.01
C SER A 75 18.13 1.01 -0.32
N LYS A 76 17.51 -0.13 -0.63
CA LYS A 76 16.71 -0.31 -1.85
C LYS A 76 15.44 0.54 -1.79
N PHE A 77 14.77 0.57 -0.64
CA PHE A 77 13.60 1.42 -0.46
C PHE A 77 13.95 2.92 -0.55
N ALA A 78 15.08 3.34 0.03
CA ALA A 78 15.55 4.72 -0.10
C ALA A 78 15.83 5.10 -1.57
N ASN A 79 16.46 4.20 -2.35
CA ASN A 79 16.67 4.42 -3.78
C ASN A 79 15.35 4.50 -4.56
N TYR A 80 14.37 3.66 -4.20
CA TYR A 80 13.03 3.72 -4.77
C TYR A 80 12.37 5.08 -4.48
N CYS A 81 12.43 5.57 -3.25
CA CYS A 81 11.91 6.88 -2.87
C CYS A 81 12.64 8.03 -3.60
N ALA A 82 13.95 7.92 -3.80
CA ALA A 82 14.72 8.91 -4.56
C ALA A 82 14.26 8.97 -6.02
N ALA A 83 14.09 7.81 -6.66
CA ALA A 83 13.58 7.73 -8.04
C ALA A 83 12.15 8.28 -8.13
N PHE A 84 11.29 7.98 -7.15
CA PHE A 84 9.94 8.52 -7.09
C PHE A 84 9.92 10.05 -6.94
N ASN A 85 10.81 10.62 -6.13
CA ASN A 85 10.95 12.07 -6.01
C ASN A 85 11.30 12.73 -7.36
N LEU A 86 12.20 12.12 -8.15
CA LEU A 86 12.51 12.62 -9.50
C LEU A 86 11.28 12.58 -10.42
N ALA A 87 10.50 11.50 -10.35
CA ALA A 87 9.26 11.41 -11.10
C ALA A 87 8.21 12.44 -10.65
N MET A 88 8.16 12.77 -9.35
CA MET A 88 7.31 13.87 -8.85
C MET A 88 7.77 15.23 -9.35
N ASP A 89 9.08 15.49 -9.45
CA ASP A 89 9.62 16.75 -9.98
C ASP A 89 9.17 16.98 -11.43
N GLU A 90 9.00 15.92 -12.23
CA GLU A 90 8.56 16.00 -13.62
C GLU A 90 7.03 16.05 -13.76
N GLU A 91 6.30 15.19 -13.04
CA GLU A 91 4.88 14.93 -13.25
C GLU A 91 3.95 15.79 -12.37
N VAL A 92 4.39 16.15 -11.16
CA VAL A 92 3.60 16.87 -10.15
C VAL A 92 4.45 17.89 -9.38
N PRO A 93 5.12 18.83 -10.06
CA PRO A 93 6.09 19.73 -9.43
C PRO A 93 5.48 20.59 -8.32
N ASN A 94 4.21 21.00 -8.45
CA ASN A 94 3.51 21.77 -7.43
C ASN A 94 3.34 20.99 -6.12
N VAL A 95 2.92 19.70 -6.22
CA VAL A 95 2.81 18.81 -5.05
C VAL A 95 4.18 18.57 -4.44
N ARG A 96 5.20 18.39 -5.28
CA ARG A 96 6.57 18.20 -4.82
C ARG A 96 7.08 19.40 -4.03
N SER A 97 6.83 20.63 -4.52
CA SER A 97 7.19 21.87 -3.81
C SER A 97 6.45 21.99 -2.48
N SER A 98 5.13 21.74 -2.47
CA SER A 98 4.33 21.74 -1.25
C SER A 98 4.84 20.73 -0.22
N PHE A 99 5.22 19.52 -0.65
CA PHE A 99 5.79 18.51 0.25
C PHE A 99 7.11 18.96 0.87
N GLN A 100 7.97 19.64 0.12
CA GLN A 100 9.22 20.19 0.63
C GLN A 100 8.98 21.32 1.63
N GLU A 101 8.11 22.26 1.32
CA GLU A 101 7.78 23.41 2.18
C GLU A 101 7.14 22.96 3.49
N ASN A 102 6.21 22.01 3.44
CA ASN A 102 5.48 21.48 4.58
C ASN A 102 6.21 20.33 5.29
N LYS A 103 7.41 19.94 4.83
CA LYS A 103 8.23 18.83 5.38
C LYS A 103 7.50 17.48 5.38
N VAL A 104 6.74 17.22 4.31
CA VAL A 104 6.09 15.92 4.10
C VAL A 104 7.13 14.92 3.62
N GLU A 105 7.25 13.81 4.33
CA GLU A 105 8.17 12.73 3.96
C GLU A 105 7.51 11.76 2.99
N VAL A 106 7.91 11.81 1.72
CA VAL A 106 7.44 10.91 0.66
C VAL A 106 7.63 9.44 1.04
N MET A 107 8.71 9.11 1.76
CA MET A 107 9.00 7.76 2.23
C MET A 107 7.87 7.21 3.10
N THR A 108 7.27 8.02 3.97
CA THR A 108 6.17 7.61 4.85
C THR A 108 4.93 7.25 4.05
N ILE A 109 4.56 8.08 3.07
CA ILE A 109 3.40 7.86 2.21
C ILE A 109 3.60 6.61 1.34
N LEU A 110 4.75 6.50 0.66
CA LEU A 110 5.04 5.35 -0.20
C LEU A 110 5.09 4.04 0.60
N LYS A 111 5.64 4.07 1.83
CA LYS A 111 5.67 2.89 2.69
C LYS A 111 4.26 2.41 3.00
N ASP A 112 3.35 3.31 3.38
CA ASP A 112 1.97 2.97 3.68
C ASP A 112 1.24 2.39 2.44
N TRP A 113 1.39 3.04 1.30
CA TRP A 113 0.80 2.58 0.04
C TRP A 113 1.36 1.22 -0.42
N MET A 114 2.66 0.99 -0.28
CA MET A 114 3.28 -0.29 -0.61
C MET A 114 2.86 -1.39 0.35
N CYS A 115 2.83 -1.12 1.65
CA CYS A 115 2.48 -2.12 2.66
C CYS A 115 1.02 -2.57 2.57
N SER A 116 0.12 -1.68 2.16
CA SER A 116 -1.30 -1.99 1.98
C SER A 116 -1.69 -2.28 0.52
N LEU A 117 -0.78 -2.10 -0.44
CA LEU A 117 -1.06 -2.12 -1.88
C LEU A 117 -2.29 -1.26 -2.22
N PHE A 118 -2.34 -0.04 -1.66
CA PHE A 118 -3.41 0.95 -1.77
C PHE A 118 -4.77 0.56 -1.19
N THR A 119 -4.94 -0.65 -0.65
CA THR A 119 -6.24 -1.12 -0.13
C THR A 119 -6.71 -0.34 1.09
N ARG A 120 -5.81 0.35 1.80
CA ARG A 120 -6.13 1.14 2.99
C ARG A 120 -6.59 2.56 2.68
N CYS A 121 -6.16 3.12 1.56
CA CYS A 121 -6.41 4.52 1.21
C CYS A 121 -7.61 4.73 0.28
N VAL A 122 -8.26 3.67 -0.19
CA VAL A 122 -9.43 3.74 -1.07
C VAL A 122 -10.52 2.76 -0.63
N ASP A 123 -11.74 2.95 -1.10
CA ASP A 123 -12.81 1.98 -0.88
C ASP A 123 -12.56 0.65 -1.63
N PHE A 124 -13.25 -0.39 -1.20
CA PHE A 124 -13.06 -1.76 -1.70
C PHE A 124 -13.17 -1.88 -3.23
N GLU A 125 -14.17 -1.23 -3.83
CA GLU A 125 -14.38 -1.31 -5.28
C GLU A 125 -13.25 -0.62 -6.06
N LYS A 126 -12.73 0.48 -5.55
CA LYS A 126 -11.56 1.16 -6.14
C LYS A 126 -10.28 0.36 -5.92
N ALA A 127 -10.10 -0.25 -4.74
CA ALA A 127 -8.94 -1.10 -4.46
C ALA A 127 -8.81 -2.23 -5.49
N LYS A 128 -9.92 -2.90 -5.83
CA LYS A 128 -9.94 -3.94 -6.88
C LYS A 128 -9.43 -3.41 -8.23
N ARG A 129 -9.87 -2.22 -8.63
CA ARG A 129 -9.43 -1.60 -9.89
C ARG A 129 -7.96 -1.21 -9.87
N LEU A 130 -7.45 -0.70 -8.76
CA LEU A 130 -6.03 -0.42 -8.62
C LEU A 130 -5.19 -1.70 -8.66
N TRP A 131 -5.71 -2.80 -8.13
CA TRP A 131 -5.05 -4.10 -8.19
C TRP A 131 -5.01 -4.67 -9.61
N ASP A 132 -6.03 -4.47 -10.43
CA ASP A 132 -5.98 -4.83 -11.85
C ASP A 132 -4.78 -4.17 -12.54
N ILE A 133 -4.55 -2.87 -12.28
CA ILE A 133 -3.40 -2.13 -12.81
C ILE A 133 -2.09 -2.66 -12.21
N LEU A 134 -2.05 -2.85 -10.89
CA LEU A 134 -0.87 -3.28 -10.16
C LEU A 134 -0.38 -4.66 -10.66
N LEU A 135 -1.29 -5.61 -10.81
CA LEU A 135 -0.97 -6.97 -11.26
C LEU A 135 -0.56 -7.00 -12.73
N LEU A 136 -1.13 -6.13 -13.57
CA LEU A 136 -0.77 -6.03 -14.99
C LEU A 136 0.59 -5.37 -15.21
N GLU A 137 0.87 -4.28 -14.49
CA GLU A 137 2.07 -3.44 -14.68
C GLU A 137 3.26 -3.90 -13.80
N GLY A 138 3.01 -4.80 -12.86
CA GLY A 138 4.02 -5.23 -11.90
C GLY A 138 4.46 -4.10 -10.97
N PRO A 139 5.71 -4.13 -10.43
CA PRO A 139 6.19 -3.12 -9.47
C PRO A 139 6.14 -1.68 -9.97
N PHE A 140 6.19 -1.45 -11.27
CA PHE A 140 6.00 -0.11 -11.86
C PHE A 140 4.58 0.43 -11.65
N GLY A 141 3.59 -0.44 -11.47
CA GLY A 141 2.22 -0.08 -11.16
C GLY A 141 2.12 0.78 -9.90
N ILE A 142 2.95 0.51 -8.88
CA ILE A 142 2.99 1.34 -7.65
C ILE A 142 3.32 2.79 -7.98
N VAL A 143 4.37 3.02 -8.80
CA VAL A 143 4.77 4.39 -9.20
C VAL A 143 3.64 5.08 -9.96
N LYS A 144 3.06 4.40 -10.96
CA LYS A 144 1.98 4.96 -11.78
C LYS A 144 0.74 5.31 -10.96
N ILE A 145 0.31 4.40 -10.08
CA ILE A 145 -0.85 4.64 -9.21
C ILE A 145 -0.57 5.79 -8.26
N SER A 146 0.61 5.79 -7.61
CA SER A 146 0.99 6.85 -6.68
C SER A 146 1.01 8.23 -7.34
N LEU A 147 1.65 8.37 -8.50
CA LEU A 147 1.67 9.62 -9.26
C LEU A 147 0.26 10.02 -9.73
N GLY A 148 -0.55 9.04 -10.15
CA GLY A 148 -1.94 9.27 -10.53
C GLY A 148 -2.78 9.84 -9.39
N ILE A 149 -2.64 9.30 -8.16
CA ILE A 149 -3.31 9.81 -6.96
C ILE A 149 -2.85 11.24 -6.66
N LEU A 150 -1.54 11.48 -6.62
CA LEU A 150 -0.99 12.81 -6.35
C LEU A 150 -1.43 13.84 -7.41
N LYS A 151 -1.48 13.44 -8.67
CA LYS A 151 -1.94 14.30 -9.77
C LYS A 151 -3.42 14.63 -9.69
N MET A 152 -4.25 13.64 -9.32
CA MET A 152 -5.70 13.82 -9.16
C MET A 152 -6.05 14.80 -8.05
N PHE A 153 -5.28 14.80 -6.96
CA PHE A 153 -5.53 15.62 -5.78
C PHE A 153 -4.55 16.79 -5.62
N ALA A 154 -3.80 17.14 -6.67
CA ALA A 154 -2.73 18.15 -6.62
C ALA A 154 -3.19 19.50 -6.04
N ASP A 155 -4.34 19.99 -6.50
CA ASP A 155 -4.90 21.28 -6.05
C ASP A 155 -5.29 21.25 -4.57
N GLN A 156 -5.80 20.11 -4.08
CA GLN A 156 -6.19 19.95 -2.68
C GLN A 156 -4.97 19.82 -1.77
N ILE A 157 -3.98 19.02 -2.19
CA ILE A 157 -2.76 18.76 -1.44
C ILE A 157 -1.90 20.02 -1.31
N GLY A 158 -1.94 20.89 -2.32
CA GLY A 158 -1.12 22.12 -2.37
C GLY A 158 -1.29 23.05 -1.17
N ASP A 159 -2.49 23.09 -0.60
CA ASP A 159 -2.84 23.96 0.53
C ASP A 159 -2.80 23.25 1.90
N MET A 160 -2.44 21.98 1.95
CA MET A 160 -2.47 21.16 3.17
C MET A 160 -1.18 21.25 3.97
N SER A 161 -1.29 21.26 5.30
CA SER A 161 -0.17 20.99 6.20
C SER A 161 0.24 19.51 6.13
N ALA A 162 1.46 19.18 6.59
CA ALA A 162 1.93 17.78 6.60
C ALA A 162 0.95 16.82 7.29
N LYS A 163 0.36 17.23 8.43
CA LYS A 163 -0.60 16.42 9.17
C LYS A 163 -1.86 16.13 8.35
N GLU A 164 -2.35 17.12 7.63
CA GLU A 164 -3.52 16.99 6.77
C GLU A 164 -3.22 16.09 5.57
N VAL A 165 -2.04 16.22 4.95
CA VAL A 165 -1.59 15.35 3.86
C VAL A 165 -1.57 13.88 4.30
N TYR A 166 -0.95 13.56 5.46
CA TYR A 166 -0.90 12.18 5.96
C TYR A 166 -2.27 11.63 6.37
N ALA A 167 -3.22 12.47 6.73
CA ALA A 167 -4.58 12.04 7.05
C ALA A 167 -5.45 11.90 5.79
N PHE A 168 -5.11 12.61 4.72
CA PHE A 168 -5.84 12.62 3.46
C PHE A 168 -5.42 11.47 2.53
N LEU A 169 -4.14 11.16 2.45
CA LEU A 169 -3.54 10.12 1.59
C LEU A 169 -3.44 8.77 2.30
#